data_1dead5ed9feb505e50bb2c5600d4a8c4
#
_entry.id   1dead5ed9feb505e50bb2c5600d4a8c4
#
_cell.length_a   1.000
_cell.length_b   1.000
_cell.length_c   1.000
_cell.angle_alpha   90.00
_cell.angle_beta   90.00
_cell.angle_gamma   90.00
#
_symmetry.space_group_name_H-M   'P 1'
#
loop_
_entity.id
_entity.type
_entity.pdbx_description
1 polymer ?
#
loop_
_entity_poly.entity_id
_entity_poly.type
_entity_poly.pdbx_seq_one_letter_code
_entity_poly.pdbx_strand_id
1 'polypeptide(L)'
;MTIAVVGAGMVGRSTALALALRGERVVLVDPMGDRSAASWGNAGHIATEQVAPLASPAMVRSVPRRLFALGGPLDLPPRQIAAWLPFAVRLLAASTPARFAAGSAVLRTLLAQAMPAWRRLVATIGAPELLREDGHFVAWPTGDSAATGLAAWQAADTGTARVDAASEQDLARLRILSPGIAGAIRFSGSGQVSDLDHLAAAMEGALSAAGVAIVRGTAVLGRDGAGMVIRGIAADRIVIAAGIGSRALMAAAGHRVPLIAERGYHIRGSADRWPHDLSPVVFEEHAMIVTRYADRVQIAGFVELGRADAPPDPRKWARLERHVRDLDLPVAGPFRRWMGARPTLPDYLPAIGGSTRADNLFYAFGHQHLGLTLAPITGELVADLLSGTAPAINLAPLAVERF
;
A
#
# COMPACT_ATOMS: atom_id res chain seq x y z
N MET A 1 27.81 7.27 -9.93
CA MET A 1 26.82 7.96 -10.81
C MET A 1 25.82 8.70 -9.90
N THR A 2 25.17 9.77 -10.38
CA THR A 2 24.16 10.49 -9.59
C THR A 2 22.76 10.04 -10.01
N ILE A 3 21.93 9.60 -9.07
CA ILE A 3 20.59 9.10 -9.30
C ILE A 3 19.58 10.00 -8.58
N ALA A 4 18.62 10.56 -9.31
CA ALA A 4 17.51 11.29 -8.73
C ALA A 4 16.32 10.35 -8.51
N VAL A 5 15.83 10.23 -7.27
CA VAL A 5 14.61 9.52 -6.93
C VAL A 5 13.51 10.54 -6.68
N VAL A 6 12.44 10.50 -7.45
CA VAL A 6 11.32 11.44 -7.35
C VAL A 6 10.16 10.82 -6.56
N GLY A 7 9.89 11.38 -5.39
CA GLY A 7 8.88 10.92 -4.43
C GLY A 7 9.48 10.33 -3.17
N ALA A 8 9.14 10.90 -1.99
CA ALA A 8 9.62 10.48 -0.67
C ALA A 8 8.57 9.69 0.15
N GLY A 9 7.66 8.97 -0.52
CA GLY A 9 6.88 7.90 0.09
C GLY A 9 7.78 6.69 0.43
N MET A 10 7.22 5.65 1.07
CA MET A 10 8.00 4.47 1.46
C MET A 10 8.76 3.82 0.30
N VAL A 11 8.15 3.70 -0.88
CA VAL A 11 8.82 3.13 -2.06
C VAL A 11 10.05 3.96 -2.47
N GLY A 12 9.89 5.29 -2.56
CA GLY A 12 11.00 6.16 -2.94
C GLY A 12 12.11 6.21 -1.91
N ARG A 13 11.78 6.25 -0.61
CA ARG A 13 12.77 6.21 0.49
C ARG A 13 13.51 4.87 0.52
N SER A 14 12.81 3.74 0.37
CA SER A 14 13.44 2.41 0.30
C SER A 14 14.36 2.29 -0.92
N THR A 15 13.95 2.84 -2.07
CA THR A 15 14.77 2.88 -3.28
C THR A 15 16.02 3.75 -3.09
N ALA A 16 15.85 4.96 -2.55
CA ALA A 16 16.96 5.86 -2.31
C ALA A 16 18.00 5.28 -1.33
N LEU A 17 17.53 4.66 -0.24
CA LEU A 17 18.40 4.00 0.72
C LEU A 17 19.13 2.81 0.10
N ALA A 18 18.42 1.93 -0.64
CA ALA A 18 19.04 0.77 -1.28
C ALA A 18 20.11 1.17 -2.30
N LEU A 19 19.91 2.24 -3.07
CA LEU A 19 20.88 2.78 -4.01
C LEU A 19 22.11 3.38 -3.29
N ALA A 20 21.88 4.18 -2.25
CA ALA A 20 22.95 4.82 -1.48
C ALA A 20 23.85 3.77 -0.79
N LEU A 21 23.26 2.70 -0.26
CA LEU A 21 24.02 1.59 0.34
C LEU A 21 24.85 0.80 -0.69
N ARG A 22 24.57 0.94 -1.98
CA ARG A 22 25.42 0.41 -3.07
C ARG A 22 26.48 1.39 -3.56
N GLY A 23 26.65 2.53 -2.86
CA GLY A 23 27.65 3.54 -3.17
C GLY A 23 27.22 4.54 -4.25
N GLU A 24 25.95 4.55 -4.63
CA GLU A 24 25.45 5.55 -5.58
C GLU A 24 25.23 6.89 -4.90
N ARG A 25 25.48 7.98 -5.61
CA ARG A 25 25.11 9.32 -5.16
C ARG A 25 23.62 9.54 -5.42
N VAL A 26 22.83 9.72 -4.36
CA VAL A 26 21.36 9.80 -4.47
C VAL A 26 20.84 11.17 -4.08
N VAL A 27 19.94 11.71 -4.90
CA VAL A 27 19.16 12.92 -4.62
C VAL A 27 17.68 12.53 -4.56
N LEU A 28 17.06 12.65 -3.39
CA LEU A 28 15.64 12.39 -3.17
C LEU A 28 14.85 13.69 -3.33
N VAL A 29 13.93 13.74 -4.29
CA VAL A 29 13.17 14.95 -4.65
C VAL A 29 11.71 14.77 -4.27
N ASP A 30 11.17 15.63 -3.40
CA ASP A 30 9.76 15.57 -3.00
C ASP A 30 9.24 16.96 -2.58
N PRO A 31 8.03 17.36 -3.02
CA PRO A 31 7.48 18.66 -2.63
C PRO A 31 7.09 18.74 -1.16
N MET A 32 7.00 17.62 -0.46
CA MET A 32 6.23 17.48 0.77
C MET A 32 7.10 17.35 2.00
N GLY A 33 7.01 18.38 2.86
CA GLY A 33 7.60 18.34 4.19
C GLY A 33 6.73 17.70 5.28
N ASP A 34 5.49 17.32 4.99
CA ASP A 34 4.43 17.07 5.99
C ASP A 34 3.94 15.62 6.09
N ARG A 35 4.64 14.66 5.46
CA ARG A 35 4.22 13.23 5.44
C ARG A 35 2.80 13.02 4.89
N SER A 36 2.35 13.81 3.92
CA SER A 36 1.03 13.68 3.31
C SER A 36 0.94 12.52 2.29
N ALA A 37 2.05 11.87 1.94
CA ALA A 37 2.05 10.69 1.09
C ALA A 37 1.17 9.57 1.67
N ALA A 38 0.52 8.79 0.80
CA ALA A 38 -0.37 7.69 1.18
C ALA A 38 0.31 6.67 2.12
N SER A 39 1.62 6.55 2.08
CA SER A 39 2.42 5.68 2.97
C SER A 39 2.21 5.99 4.45
N TRP A 40 2.11 7.27 4.82
CA TRP A 40 2.03 7.72 6.21
C TRP A 40 0.62 7.66 6.81
N GLY A 41 -0.36 7.38 5.96
CA GLY A 41 -1.72 7.06 6.36
C GLY A 41 -2.07 5.58 6.23
N ASN A 42 -1.07 4.71 5.98
CA ASN A 42 -1.27 3.28 5.86
C ASN A 42 -1.80 2.65 7.18
N ALA A 43 -2.44 1.49 7.08
CA ALA A 43 -2.87 0.71 8.25
C ALA A 43 -1.71 -0.03 8.95
N GLY A 44 -0.49 0.10 8.46
CA GLY A 44 0.69 -0.56 9.03
C GLY A 44 0.79 -2.05 8.73
N HIS A 45 -0.23 -2.64 8.14
CA HIS A 45 -0.27 -4.07 7.85
C HIS A 45 0.67 -4.45 6.70
N ILE A 46 1.49 -5.48 6.93
CA ILE A 46 2.35 -6.12 5.92
C ILE A 46 1.62 -7.37 5.44
N ALA A 47 0.85 -7.20 4.37
CA ALA A 47 -0.13 -8.14 3.86
C ALA A 47 0.50 -9.17 2.91
N THR A 48 1.14 -10.20 3.44
CA THR A 48 1.78 -11.27 2.65
C THR A 48 0.77 -12.26 2.07
N GLU A 49 -0.45 -12.29 2.62
CA GLU A 49 -1.56 -13.15 2.22
C GLU A 49 -2.28 -12.65 0.95
N GLN A 50 -2.07 -11.41 0.55
CA GLN A 50 -2.84 -10.79 -0.55
C GLN A 50 -2.23 -11.06 -1.92
N VAL A 51 -1.97 -12.31 -2.24
CA VAL A 51 -1.39 -12.74 -3.53
C VAL A 51 -2.39 -12.65 -4.68
N ALA A 52 -3.69 -12.57 -4.41
CA ALA A 52 -4.72 -12.42 -5.42
C ALA A 52 -4.96 -10.93 -5.77
N PRO A 53 -4.73 -10.50 -7.02
CA PRO A 53 -5.04 -9.13 -7.43
C PRO A 53 -6.55 -8.86 -7.26
N LEU A 54 -6.91 -7.64 -6.83
CA LEU A 54 -8.32 -7.25 -6.77
C LEU A 54 -9.00 -7.18 -8.15
N ALA A 55 -8.22 -7.08 -9.24
CA ALA A 55 -8.71 -7.27 -10.60
C ALA A 55 -9.02 -8.76 -10.84
N SER A 56 -10.16 -9.22 -10.36
CA SER A 56 -10.58 -10.63 -10.41
C SER A 56 -12.01 -10.80 -10.89
N PRO A 57 -12.37 -11.96 -11.52
CA PRO A 57 -13.75 -12.24 -11.90
C PRO A 57 -14.72 -12.23 -10.70
N ALA A 58 -14.26 -12.67 -9.54
CA ALA A 58 -15.07 -12.69 -8.31
C ALA A 58 -15.35 -11.27 -7.80
N MET A 59 -14.32 -10.40 -7.79
CA MET A 59 -14.47 -8.99 -7.40
C MET A 59 -15.48 -8.28 -8.32
N VAL A 60 -15.35 -8.43 -9.63
CA VAL A 60 -16.28 -7.82 -10.61
C VAL A 60 -17.73 -8.23 -10.33
N ARG A 61 -17.99 -9.52 -10.09
CA ARG A 61 -19.34 -10.02 -9.75
C ARG A 61 -19.86 -9.45 -8.42
N SER A 62 -18.97 -9.13 -7.48
CA SER A 62 -19.32 -8.61 -6.16
C SER A 62 -19.60 -7.10 -6.14
N VAL A 63 -19.19 -6.35 -7.17
CA VAL A 63 -19.31 -4.87 -7.23
C VAL A 63 -20.68 -4.34 -6.80
N PRO A 64 -21.84 -4.86 -7.30
CA PRO A 64 -23.13 -4.32 -6.91
C PRO A 64 -23.39 -4.35 -5.39
N ARG A 65 -22.95 -5.43 -4.71
CA ARG A 65 -23.10 -5.57 -3.25
C ARG A 65 -22.10 -4.74 -2.46
N ARG A 66 -21.03 -4.29 -3.10
CA ARG A 66 -19.94 -3.52 -2.47
C ARG A 66 -20.11 -2.01 -2.62
N LEU A 67 -21.10 -1.54 -3.37
CA LEU A 67 -21.30 -0.10 -3.60
C LEU A 67 -21.61 0.65 -2.31
N PHE A 68 -20.95 1.79 -2.12
CA PHE A 68 -21.11 2.65 -0.96
C PHE A 68 -22.55 3.12 -0.75
N ALA A 69 -23.25 3.43 -1.84
CA ALA A 69 -24.65 3.82 -1.81
C ALA A 69 -25.58 2.71 -1.27
N LEU A 70 -25.16 1.44 -1.35
CA LEU A 70 -25.88 0.27 -0.85
C LEU A 70 -25.29 -0.27 0.48
N GLY A 71 -24.46 0.51 1.15
CA GLY A 71 -23.85 0.12 2.43
C GLY A 71 -22.43 -0.45 2.34
N GLY A 72 -21.94 -0.79 1.15
CA GLY A 72 -20.62 -1.40 0.95
C GLY A 72 -19.45 -0.41 1.03
N PRO A 73 -18.22 -0.92 0.86
CA PRO A 73 -17.00 -0.12 1.01
C PRO A 73 -16.54 0.61 -0.25
N LEU A 74 -17.06 0.27 -1.43
CA LEU A 74 -16.61 0.80 -2.73
C LEU A 74 -17.48 1.97 -3.18
N ASP A 75 -16.87 3.12 -3.39
CA ASP A 75 -17.55 4.28 -3.95
C ASP A 75 -17.06 4.62 -5.36
N LEU A 76 -18.02 4.81 -6.25
CA LEU A 76 -17.84 5.24 -7.64
C LEU A 76 -18.65 6.54 -7.84
N PRO A 77 -18.14 7.71 -7.41
CA PRO A 77 -18.92 8.94 -7.39
C PRO A 77 -19.39 9.33 -8.80
N PRO A 78 -20.69 9.55 -9.04
CA PRO A 78 -21.18 9.94 -10.37
C PRO A 78 -20.52 11.21 -10.91
N ARG A 79 -20.22 12.17 -10.04
CA ARG A 79 -19.53 13.41 -10.41
C ARG A 79 -18.08 13.22 -10.90
N GLN A 80 -17.51 12.04 -10.68
CA GLN A 80 -16.13 11.69 -11.09
C GLN A 80 -16.11 10.59 -12.16
N ILE A 81 -17.22 10.34 -12.86
CA ILE A 81 -17.36 9.28 -13.86
C ILE A 81 -16.28 9.36 -14.94
N ALA A 82 -15.92 10.55 -15.40
CA ALA A 82 -14.87 10.76 -16.40
C ALA A 82 -13.48 10.31 -15.91
N ALA A 83 -13.26 10.26 -14.60
CA ALA A 83 -12.00 9.77 -14.02
C ALA A 83 -12.02 8.25 -13.84
N TRP A 84 -13.09 7.69 -13.25
CA TRP A 84 -13.08 6.27 -12.90
C TRP A 84 -13.61 5.34 -14.00
N LEU A 85 -14.47 5.78 -14.93
CA LEU A 85 -15.03 4.91 -15.96
C LEU A 85 -13.97 4.34 -16.92
N PRO A 86 -13.02 5.14 -17.47
CA PRO A 86 -11.96 4.59 -18.30
C PRO A 86 -11.07 3.59 -17.59
N PHE A 87 -10.86 3.80 -16.28
CA PHE A 87 -10.13 2.85 -15.43
C PHE A 87 -10.94 1.56 -15.22
N ALA A 88 -12.25 1.67 -14.92
CA ALA A 88 -13.13 0.52 -14.71
C ALA A 88 -13.19 -0.39 -15.95
N VAL A 89 -13.24 0.18 -17.16
CA VAL A 89 -13.19 -0.59 -18.40
C VAL A 89 -11.89 -1.40 -18.51
N ARG A 90 -10.74 -0.79 -18.19
CA ARG A 90 -9.46 -1.50 -18.18
C ARG A 90 -9.35 -2.53 -17.07
N LEU A 91 -9.91 -2.23 -15.90
CA LEU A 91 -10.01 -3.18 -14.79
C LEU A 91 -10.82 -4.43 -15.22
N LEU A 92 -11.95 -4.25 -15.88
CA LEU A 92 -12.73 -5.37 -16.41
C LEU A 92 -11.92 -6.20 -17.42
N ALA A 93 -11.19 -5.55 -18.31
CA ALA A 93 -10.31 -6.23 -19.27
C ALA A 93 -9.15 -6.97 -18.57
N ALA A 94 -8.65 -6.46 -17.44
CA ALA A 94 -7.62 -7.10 -16.62
C ALA A 94 -8.17 -8.24 -15.75
N SER A 95 -9.48 -8.29 -15.50
CA SER A 95 -10.13 -9.25 -14.60
C SER A 95 -10.52 -10.58 -15.28
N THR A 96 -9.90 -10.93 -16.41
CA THR A 96 -10.11 -12.25 -17.02
C THR A 96 -9.41 -13.36 -16.23
N PRO A 97 -9.90 -14.62 -16.25
CA PRO A 97 -9.27 -15.72 -15.51
C PRO A 97 -7.78 -15.89 -15.81
N ALA A 98 -7.38 -15.78 -17.08
CA ALA A 98 -5.97 -15.93 -17.49
C ALA A 98 -5.09 -14.78 -16.95
N ARG A 99 -5.54 -13.52 -17.05
CA ARG A 99 -4.81 -12.37 -16.51
C ARG A 99 -4.76 -12.38 -14.98
N PHE A 100 -5.86 -12.78 -14.34
CA PHE A 100 -5.90 -12.97 -12.89
C PHE A 100 -4.88 -14.00 -12.43
N ALA A 101 -4.81 -15.18 -13.06
CA ALA A 101 -3.84 -16.22 -12.72
C ALA A 101 -2.39 -15.75 -12.91
N ALA A 102 -2.10 -15.07 -14.03
CA ALA A 102 -0.78 -14.50 -14.27
C ALA A 102 -0.42 -13.42 -13.23
N GLY A 103 -1.35 -12.52 -12.90
CA GLY A 103 -1.17 -11.49 -11.88
C GLY A 103 -0.94 -12.08 -10.49
N SER A 104 -1.68 -13.13 -10.12
CA SER A 104 -1.50 -13.84 -8.85
C SER A 104 -0.12 -14.47 -8.74
N ALA A 105 0.39 -15.08 -9.81
CA ALA A 105 1.74 -15.63 -9.83
C ALA A 105 2.83 -14.57 -9.59
N VAL A 106 2.67 -13.38 -10.19
CA VAL A 106 3.58 -12.25 -10.00
C VAL A 106 3.52 -11.73 -8.57
N LEU A 107 2.30 -11.47 -8.03
CA LEU A 107 2.15 -11.00 -6.65
C LEU A 107 2.66 -12.01 -5.64
N ARG A 108 2.40 -13.31 -5.85
CA ARG A 108 2.95 -14.37 -4.99
C ARG A 108 4.47 -14.27 -4.87
N THR A 109 5.16 -14.09 -6.01
CA THR A 109 6.62 -13.98 -6.03
C THR A 109 7.11 -12.73 -5.30
N LEU A 110 6.46 -11.58 -5.51
CA LEU A 110 6.80 -10.34 -4.82
C LEU A 110 6.54 -10.42 -3.32
N LEU A 111 5.37 -10.91 -2.92
CA LEU A 111 4.94 -10.98 -1.52
C LEU A 111 5.73 -12.00 -0.70
N ALA A 112 6.21 -13.08 -1.33
CA ALA A 112 7.12 -14.04 -0.69
C ALA A 112 8.42 -13.38 -0.21
N GLN A 113 8.86 -12.29 -0.86
CA GLN A 113 10.04 -11.54 -0.48
C GLN A 113 9.74 -10.35 0.47
N ALA A 114 8.47 -10.06 0.74
CA ALA A 114 8.10 -8.87 1.52
C ALA A 114 8.63 -8.93 2.96
N MET A 115 8.33 -9.98 3.73
CA MET A 115 8.81 -10.11 5.11
C MET A 115 10.34 -10.19 5.20
N PRO A 116 11.04 -11.00 4.39
CA PRO A 116 12.52 -10.97 4.36
C PRO A 116 13.10 -9.59 4.08
N ALA A 117 12.53 -8.84 3.14
CA ALA A 117 12.98 -7.47 2.83
C ALA A 117 12.68 -6.50 3.97
N TRP A 118 11.55 -6.63 4.65
CA TRP A 118 11.24 -5.84 5.83
C TRP A 118 12.22 -6.08 6.99
N ARG A 119 12.57 -7.35 7.26
CA ARG A 119 13.59 -7.67 8.28
C ARG A 119 14.93 -7.02 7.95
N ARG A 120 15.36 -7.06 6.69
CA ARG A 120 16.59 -6.38 6.24
C ARG A 120 16.49 -4.87 6.42
N LEU A 121 15.36 -4.28 6.03
CA LEU A 121 15.17 -2.83 6.14
C LEU A 121 15.24 -2.37 7.60
N VAL A 122 14.48 -2.98 8.52
CA VAL A 122 14.45 -2.54 9.93
C VAL A 122 15.80 -2.74 10.62
N ALA A 123 16.56 -3.78 10.26
CA ALA A 123 17.93 -3.96 10.72
C ALA A 123 18.84 -2.85 10.17
N THR A 124 18.72 -2.51 8.90
CA THR A 124 19.51 -1.46 8.23
C THR A 124 19.26 -0.08 8.83
N ILE A 125 18.02 0.26 9.16
CA ILE A 125 17.68 1.55 9.76
C ILE A 125 17.83 1.56 11.30
N GLY A 126 18.30 0.46 11.89
CA GLY A 126 18.55 0.36 13.34
C GLY A 126 17.29 0.36 14.20
N ALA A 127 16.16 -0.10 13.69
CA ALA A 127 14.87 -0.07 14.39
C ALA A 127 14.09 -1.40 14.23
N PRO A 128 14.65 -2.55 14.67
CA PRO A 128 14.03 -3.87 14.50
C PRO A 128 12.68 -4.00 15.22
N GLU A 129 12.46 -3.26 16.30
CA GLU A 129 11.22 -3.22 17.08
C GLU A 129 10.02 -2.64 16.31
N LEU A 130 10.27 -1.97 15.18
CA LEU A 130 9.21 -1.47 14.31
C LEU A 130 8.49 -2.58 13.56
N LEU A 131 9.13 -3.74 13.38
CA LEU A 131 8.53 -4.87 12.69
C LEU A 131 7.96 -5.86 13.72
N ARG A 132 6.65 -6.00 13.74
CA ARG A 132 5.95 -7.05 14.48
C ARG A 132 5.50 -8.13 13.52
N GLU A 133 5.82 -9.39 13.82
CA GLU A 133 5.53 -10.56 12.96
C GLU A 133 4.45 -11.45 13.59
N ASP A 134 3.51 -10.84 14.28
CA ASP A 134 2.46 -11.50 15.05
C ASP A 134 1.15 -11.74 14.26
N GLY A 135 1.18 -11.48 12.95
CA GLY A 135 0.05 -11.71 12.06
C GLY A 135 -1.09 -10.70 12.26
N HIS A 136 -2.33 -11.15 11.96
CA HIS A 136 -3.53 -10.34 12.15
C HIS A 136 -4.75 -11.24 12.33
N PHE A 137 -5.87 -10.65 12.76
CA PHE A 137 -7.15 -11.32 12.90
C PHE A 137 -8.15 -10.84 11.85
N VAL A 138 -9.06 -11.74 11.46
CA VAL A 138 -10.29 -11.38 10.75
C VAL A 138 -11.46 -11.86 11.60
N ALA A 139 -12.39 -10.97 11.91
CA ALA A 139 -13.48 -11.21 12.86
C ALA A 139 -14.86 -11.04 12.23
N TRP A 140 -15.82 -11.84 12.69
CA TRP A 140 -17.21 -11.87 12.23
C TRP A 140 -18.20 -11.82 13.40
N PRO A 141 -19.40 -11.26 13.18
CA PRO A 141 -20.44 -11.15 14.20
C PRO A 141 -21.27 -12.43 14.39
N THR A 142 -21.11 -13.45 13.52
CA THR A 142 -21.81 -14.74 13.65
C THR A 142 -20.84 -15.90 13.47
N GLY A 143 -21.15 -17.05 14.13
CA GLY A 143 -20.37 -18.28 13.95
C GLY A 143 -20.40 -18.81 12.52
N ASP A 144 -21.55 -18.71 11.85
CA ASP A 144 -21.72 -19.17 10.47
C ASP A 144 -20.88 -18.34 9.48
N SER A 145 -20.86 -17.00 9.65
CA SER A 145 -20.01 -16.15 8.81
C SER A 145 -18.53 -16.40 9.06
N ALA A 146 -18.12 -16.66 10.31
CA ALA A 146 -16.73 -17.02 10.63
C ALA A 146 -16.33 -18.37 10.02
N ALA A 147 -17.20 -19.39 10.12
CA ALA A 147 -16.95 -20.70 9.52
C ALA A 147 -16.85 -20.62 7.98
N THR A 148 -17.75 -19.86 7.36
CA THR A 148 -17.71 -19.59 5.92
C THR A 148 -16.43 -18.85 5.52
N GLY A 149 -16.04 -17.84 6.28
CA GLY A 149 -14.81 -17.08 6.08
C GLY A 149 -13.57 -17.94 6.21
N LEU A 150 -13.49 -18.79 7.25
CA LEU A 150 -12.39 -19.74 7.44
C LEU A 150 -12.25 -20.69 6.24
N ALA A 151 -13.35 -21.32 5.82
CA ALA A 151 -13.33 -22.22 4.68
C ALA A 151 -12.89 -21.52 3.39
N ALA A 152 -13.36 -20.28 3.16
CA ALA A 152 -12.97 -19.49 2.00
C ALA A 152 -11.47 -19.16 2.00
N TRP A 153 -10.91 -18.76 3.15
CA TRP A 153 -9.49 -18.45 3.28
C TRP A 153 -8.60 -19.70 3.22
N GLN A 154 -9.04 -20.84 3.76
CA GLN A 154 -8.32 -22.11 3.63
C GLN A 154 -8.28 -22.63 2.20
N ALA A 155 -9.30 -22.32 1.40
CA ALA A 155 -9.33 -22.67 -0.03
C ALA A 155 -8.56 -21.67 -0.91
N ALA A 156 -8.29 -20.47 -0.40
CA ALA A 156 -7.58 -19.43 -1.12
C ALA A 156 -6.06 -19.66 -1.10
N ASP A 157 -5.39 -19.10 -2.11
CA ASP A 157 -3.96 -18.93 -2.06
C ASP A 157 -3.59 -17.76 -1.13
N THR A 158 -2.91 -18.05 -0.04
CA THR A 158 -2.44 -17.06 0.95
C THR A 158 -0.93 -16.83 0.90
N GLY A 159 -0.26 -17.31 -0.16
CA GLY A 159 1.18 -17.12 -0.33
C GLY A 159 2.01 -17.77 0.78
N THR A 160 2.74 -16.96 1.54
CA THR A 160 3.56 -17.40 2.69
C THR A 160 2.83 -17.34 4.02
N ALA A 161 1.65 -16.72 4.06
CA ALA A 161 0.83 -16.67 5.27
C ALA A 161 0.07 -17.99 5.48
N ARG A 162 -0.23 -18.29 6.73
CA ARG A 162 -1.09 -19.41 7.14
C ARG A 162 -2.33 -18.88 7.81
N VAL A 163 -3.44 -19.59 7.68
CA VAL A 163 -4.71 -19.22 8.27
C VAL A 163 -5.27 -20.38 9.09
N ASP A 164 -5.62 -20.06 10.34
CA ASP A 164 -6.21 -21.00 11.28
C ASP A 164 -7.42 -20.36 11.98
N ALA A 165 -8.31 -21.15 12.57
CA ALA A 165 -9.31 -20.62 13.47
C ALA A 165 -8.62 -19.94 14.67
N ALA A 166 -9.15 -18.81 15.12
CA ALA A 166 -8.66 -18.18 16.33
C ALA A 166 -8.86 -19.09 17.53
N SER A 167 -7.87 -19.14 18.45
CA SER A 167 -7.99 -19.90 19.69
C SER A 167 -9.07 -19.31 20.60
N GLU A 168 -9.57 -20.10 21.56
CA GLU A 168 -10.51 -19.60 22.57
C GLU A 168 -9.92 -18.43 23.36
N GLN A 169 -8.61 -18.43 23.60
CA GLN A 169 -7.91 -17.33 24.25
C GLN A 169 -7.92 -16.07 23.38
N ASP A 170 -7.65 -16.20 22.08
CA ASP A 170 -7.73 -15.08 21.12
C ASP A 170 -9.15 -14.54 21.03
N LEU A 171 -10.16 -15.41 20.94
CA LEU A 171 -11.57 -15.02 20.90
C LEU A 171 -11.98 -14.27 22.17
N ALA A 172 -11.55 -14.73 23.35
CA ALA A 172 -11.82 -14.04 24.61
C ALA A 172 -11.23 -12.62 24.60
N ARG A 173 -10.01 -12.45 24.10
CA ARG A 173 -9.36 -11.13 23.94
C ARG A 173 -10.10 -10.24 22.95
N LEU A 174 -10.51 -10.78 21.81
CA LEU A 174 -11.26 -10.04 20.80
C LEU A 174 -12.63 -9.60 21.29
N ARG A 175 -13.33 -10.43 22.11
CA ARG A 175 -14.61 -10.09 22.72
C ARG A 175 -14.53 -8.97 23.76
N ILE A 176 -13.37 -8.79 24.39
CA ILE A 176 -13.12 -7.61 25.25
C ILE A 176 -13.13 -6.32 24.42
N LEU A 177 -12.66 -6.37 23.16
CA LEU A 177 -12.69 -5.22 22.26
C LEU A 177 -14.07 -4.95 21.67
N SER A 178 -14.76 -6.03 21.30
CA SER A 178 -16.09 -5.95 20.67
C SER A 178 -16.88 -7.19 21.08
N PRO A 179 -17.84 -7.05 22.00
CA PRO A 179 -18.63 -8.18 22.52
C PRO A 179 -19.42 -8.93 21.44
N GLY A 180 -19.71 -8.26 20.32
CA GLY A 180 -20.42 -8.84 19.17
C GLY A 180 -19.58 -9.80 18.31
N ILE A 181 -18.30 -10.00 18.58
CA ILE A 181 -17.48 -10.97 17.84
C ILE A 181 -17.87 -12.39 18.25
N ALA A 182 -18.49 -13.13 17.34
CA ALA A 182 -18.87 -14.53 17.55
C ALA A 182 -17.77 -15.50 17.11
N GLY A 183 -16.96 -15.13 16.09
CA GLY A 183 -15.86 -15.96 15.63
C GLY A 183 -14.78 -15.15 14.91
N ALA A 184 -13.58 -15.71 14.85
CA ALA A 184 -12.44 -15.10 14.16
C ALA A 184 -11.50 -16.15 13.60
N ILE A 185 -10.69 -15.74 12.64
CA ILE A 185 -9.52 -16.47 12.15
C ILE A 185 -8.26 -15.67 12.46
N ARG A 186 -7.13 -16.36 12.55
CA ARG A 186 -5.82 -15.78 12.75
C ARG A 186 -4.93 -16.09 11.56
N PHE A 187 -4.31 -15.05 11.03
CA PHE A 187 -3.20 -15.20 10.08
C PHE A 187 -1.87 -15.18 10.81
N SER A 188 -0.94 -16.04 10.38
CA SER A 188 0.48 -16.00 10.74
C SER A 188 1.33 -15.87 9.48
N GLY A 189 2.57 -15.36 9.60
CA GLY A 189 3.45 -15.10 8.46
C GLY A 189 3.21 -13.75 7.77
N SER A 190 2.23 -12.98 8.20
CA SER A 190 2.09 -11.55 7.94
C SER A 190 2.58 -10.73 9.13
N GLY A 191 2.65 -9.41 8.99
CA GLY A 191 3.17 -8.57 10.05
C GLY A 191 2.58 -7.16 10.08
N GLN A 192 3.18 -6.34 10.91
CA GLN A 192 2.77 -4.97 11.13
C GLN A 192 3.97 -4.07 11.37
N VAL A 193 3.92 -2.86 10.84
CA VAL A 193 4.75 -1.74 11.31
C VAL A 193 4.08 -1.15 12.54
N SER A 194 4.77 -1.21 13.68
CA SER A 194 4.23 -0.82 14.99
C SER A 194 4.06 0.69 15.15
N ASP A 195 4.85 1.50 14.44
CA ASP A 195 4.79 2.96 14.46
C ASP A 195 5.28 3.56 13.14
N LEU A 196 4.37 4.23 12.40
CA LEU A 196 4.70 4.87 11.12
C LEU A 196 5.48 6.18 11.29
N ASP A 197 5.31 6.89 12.40
CA ASP A 197 6.03 8.12 12.67
C ASP A 197 7.47 7.82 13.06
N HIS A 198 7.69 6.78 13.88
CA HIS A 198 9.02 6.28 14.20
C HIS A 198 9.70 5.71 12.94
N LEU A 199 8.98 4.92 12.12
CA LEU A 199 9.51 4.43 10.84
C LEU A 199 9.98 5.58 9.94
N ALA A 200 9.18 6.65 9.83
CA ALA A 200 9.55 7.81 9.03
C ALA A 200 10.83 8.49 9.55
N ALA A 201 10.96 8.63 10.86
CA ALA A 201 12.14 9.24 11.50
C ALA A 201 13.38 8.35 11.33
N ALA A 202 13.26 7.04 11.56
CA ALA A 202 14.36 6.09 11.38
C ALA A 202 14.84 6.06 9.90
N MET A 203 13.91 6.07 8.95
CA MET A 203 14.24 6.17 7.53
C MET A 203 14.93 7.48 7.17
N GLU A 204 14.51 8.61 7.74
CA GLU A 204 15.17 9.91 7.54
C GLU A 204 16.59 9.90 8.08
N GLY A 205 16.79 9.35 9.27
CA GLY A 205 18.12 9.17 9.87
C GLY A 205 19.03 8.30 9.01
N ALA A 206 18.54 7.15 8.55
CA ALA A 206 19.30 6.24 7.70
C ALA A 206 19.66 6.85 6.34
N LEU A 207 18.73 7.57 5.70
CA LEU A 207 18.99 8.29 4.44
C LEU A 207 20.06 9.36 4.62
N SER A 208 20.00 10.12 5.72
CA SER A 208 21.01 11.13 6.06
C SER A 208 22.39 10.50 6.30
N ALA A 209 22.43 9.40 7.08
CA ALA A 209 23.69 8.67 7.36
C ALA A 209 24.30 8.07 6.09
N ALA A 210 23.45 7.64 5.12
CA ALA A 210 23.89 7.17 3.82
C ALA A 210 24.24 8.29 2.82
N GLY A 211 24.22 9.56 3.23
CA GLY A 211 24.58 10.70 2.40
C GLY A 211 23.56 11.06 1.32
N VAL A 212 22.30 10.64 1.45
CA VAL A 212 21.24 11.00 0.51
C VAL A 212 20.88 12.47 0.64
N ALA A 213 21.03 13.24 -0.44
CA ALA A 213 20.60 14.64 -0.48
C ALA A 213 19.07 14.72 -0.66
N ILE A 214 18.39 15.49 0.19
CA ILE A 214 16.94 15.70 0.08
C ILE A 214 16.67 17.10 -0.48
N VAL A 215 16.04 17.16 -1.64
CA VAL A 215 15.61 18.40 -2.29
C VAL A 215 14.09 18.55 -2.16
N ARG A 216 13.67 19.59 -1.43
CA ARG A 216 12.25 19.93 -1.30
C ARG A 216 11.80 20.73 -2.52
N GLY A 217 10.91 20.14 -3.30
CA GLY A 217 10.37 20.76 -4.50
C GLY A 217 9.64 19.80 -5.41
N THR A 218 8.83 20.35 -6.29
CA THR A 218 8.15 19.57 -7.33
C THR A 218 9.10 19.30 -8.49
N ALA A 219 9.35 18.03 -8.77
CA ALA A 219 10.16 17.65 -9.93
C ALA A 219 9.42 18.03 -11.23
N VAL A 220 10.10 18.75 -12.10
CA VAL A 220 9.64 19.05 -13.46
C VAL A 220 10.54 18.33 -14.43
N LEU A 221 10.00 17.30 -15.10
CA LEU A 221 10.72 16.56 -16.12
C LEU A 221 10.75 17.33 -17.44
N GLY A 222 11.90 17.32 -18.07
CA GLY A 222 12.12 17.77 -19.44
C GLY A 222 12.85 16.70 -20.23
N ARG A 223 12.91 16.86 -21.56
CA ARG A 223 13.69 15.98 -22.45
C ARG A 223 14.96 16.70 -22.86
N ASP A 224 16.08 15.97 -22.86
CA ASP A 224 17.36 16.42 -23.40
C ASP A 224 17.93 15.28 -24.27
N GLY A 225 17.93 15.48 -25.57
CA GLY A 225 18.25 14.43 -26.53
C GLY A 225 17.35 13.19 -26.34
N ALA A 226 17.96 12.02 -26.19
CA ALA A 226 17.27 10.74 -25.94
C ALA A 226 16.90 10.52 -24.48
N GLY A 227 17.46 11.32 -23.55
CA GLY A 227 17.27 11.19 -22.11
C GLY A 227 16.21 12.13 -21.52
N MET A 228 15.95 11.94 -20.23
CA MET A 228 15.15 12.84 -19.41
C MET A 228 16.04 13.62 -18.45
N VAL A 229 15.63 14.83 -18.12
CA VAL A 229 16.29 15.68 -17.12
C VAL A 229 15.25 16.20 -16.13
N ILE A 230 15.69 16.50 -14.89
CA ILE A 230 14.89 17.22 -13.92
C ILE A 230 15.40 18.66 -13.87
N ARG A 231 14.51 19.63 -14.05
CA ARG A 231 14.89 21.05 -14.04
C ARG A 231 15.56 21.41 -12.70
N GLY A 232 16.77 21.92 -12.77
CA GLY A 232 17.56 22.36 -11.63
C GLY A 232 18.20 21.24 -10.80
N ILE A 233 18.17 19.99 -11.27
CA ILE A 233 18.80 18.84 -10.59
C ILE A 233 19.64 18.07 -11.60
N ALA A 234 20.95 18.02 -11.38
CA ALA A 234 21.88 17.22 -12.16
C ALA A 234 21.77 15.75 -11.72
N ALA A 235 21.38 14.87 -12.64
CA ALA A 235 21.31 13.44 -12.40
C ALA A 235 21.58 12.66 -13.69
N ASP A 236 22.35 11.59 -13.59
CA ASP A 236 22.64 10.66 -14.69
C ASP A 236 21.45 9.74 -14.96
N ARG A 237 20.72 9.36 -13.92
CA ARG A 237 19.53 8.50 -13.98
C ARG A 237 18.42 9.04 -13.09
N ILE A 238 17.18 8.75 -13.45
CA ILE A 238 15.96 9.23 -12.77
C ILE A 238 15.07 8.03 -12.43
N VAL A 239 14.61 7.94 -11.19
CA VAL A 239 13.61 6.95 -10.75
C VAL A 239 12.32 7.67 -10.35
N ILE A 240 11.20 7.36 -11.00
CA ILE A 240 9.89 7.90 -10.66
C ILE A 240 9.21 6.99 -9.63
N ALA A 241 9.10 7.47 -8.39
CA ALA A 241 8.44 6.81 -7.25
C ALA A 241 7.40 7.72 -6.57
N ALA A 242 6.79 8.62 -7.34
CA ALA A 242 5.96 9.74 -6.85
C ALA A 242 4.49 9.36 -6.58
N GLY A 243 4.19 8.08 -6.33
CA GLY A 243 2.83 7.63 -6.05
C GLY A 243 1.86 8.02 -7.16
N ILE A 244 0.76 8.69 -6.82
CA ILE A 244 -0.23 9.14 -7.82
C ILE A 244 0.33 10.21 -8.76
N GLY A 245 1.29 10.99 -8.32
CA GLY A 245 2.00 12.00 -9.13
C GLY A 245 2.83 11.38 -10.26
N SER A 246 3.16 10.10 -10.18
CA SER A 246 3.89 9.38 -11.22
C SER A 246 3.18 9.43 -12.58
N ARG A 247 1.84 9.50 -12.59
CA ARG A 247 1.08 9.59 -13.85
C ARG A 247 1.50 10.79 -14.70
N ALA A 248 1.60 11.96 -14.10
CA ALA A 248 1.97 13.19 -14.81
C ALA A 248 3.44 13.16 -15.24
N LEU A 249 4.33 12.67 -14.37
CA LEU A 249 5.76 12.56 -14.68
C LEU A 249 6.01 11.55 -15.82
N MET A 250 5.36 10.40 -15.81
CA MET A 250 5.46 9.41 -16.88
C MET A 250 4.86 9.93 -18.19
N ALA A 251 3.79 10.73 -18.12
CA ALA A 251 3.21 11.38 -19.31
C ALA A 251 4.19 12.38 -19.95
N ALA A 252 4.95 13.13 -19.16
CA ALA A 252 6.00 14.02 -19.65
C ALA A 252 7.13 13.25 -20.37
N ALA A 253 7.36 11.98 -19.98
CA ALA A 253 8.28 11.07 -20.66
C ALA A 253 7.66 10.33 -21.87
N GLY A 254 6.39 10.59 -22.18
CA GLY A 254 5.69 10.02 -23.34
C GLY A 254 4.95 8.71 -23.06
N HIS A 255 4.90 8.23 -21.79
CA HIS A 255 4.11 7.06 -21.41
C HIS A 255 2.66 7.41 -21.08
N ARG A 256 1.73 6.55 -21.46
CA ARG A 256 0.31 6.66 -21.10
C ARG A 256 -0.03 5.63 -20.01
N VAL A 257 0.09 6.03 -18.74
CA VAL A 257 -0.13 5.15 -17.61
C VAL A 257 -1.56 5.31 -17.08
N PRO A 258 -2.37 4.24 -17.04
CA PRO A 258 -3.76 4.30 -16.58
C PRO A 258 -3.87 4.28 -15.04
N LEU A 259 -3.11 5.14 -14.37
CA LEU A 259 -3.08 5.27 -12.93
C LEU A 259 -4.28 6.07 -12.42
N ILE A 260 -4.99 5.54 -11.42
CA ILE A 260 -6.09 6.21 -10.72
C ILE A 260 -5.76 6.42 -9.25
N ALA A 261 -6.37 7.43 -8.64
CA ALA A 261 -6.38 7.58 -7.21
C ALA A 261 -7.46 6.65 -6.60
N GLU A 262 -7.01 5.59 -5.91
CA GLU A 262 -7.85 4.80 -5.02
C GLU A 262 -7.80 5.44 -3.65
N ARG A 263 -8.81 6.26 -3.36
CA ARG A 263 -8.87 7.10 -2.16
C ARG A 263 -9.32 6.27 -0.97
N GLY A 264 -8.43 6.11 0.02
CA GLY A 264 -8.70 5.42 1.28
C GLY A 264 -8.96 6.41 2.39
N TYR A 265 -9.87 6.06 3.30
CA TYR A 265 -10.27 6.89 4.42
C TYR A 265 -9.93 6.21 5.73
N HIS A 266 -9.46 6.98 6.72
CA HIS A 266 -9.34 6.49 8.08
C HIS A 266 -9.68 7.58 9.12
N ILE A 267 -9.95 7.11 10.32
CA ILE A 267 -10.01 7.91 11.54
C ILE A 267 -8.98 7.39 12.54
N ARG A 268 -8.48 8.28 13.39
CA ARG A 268 -7.55 7.95 14.48
C ARG A 268 -8.12 8.46 15.80
N GLY A 269 -8.14 7.60 16.81
CA GLY A 269 -8.57 7.93 18.17
C GLY A 269 -7.53 7.49 19.21
N SER A 270 -7.83 7.74 20.50
CA SER A 270 -6.96 7.33 21.61
C SER A 270 -6.78 5.81 21.66
N ALA A 271 -5.57 5.38 22.03
CA ALA A 271 -5.22 3.98 22.24
C ALA A 271 -5.32 3.52 23.72
N ASP A 272 -5.76 4.38 24.65
CA ASP A 272 -5.67 4.16 26.10
C ASP A 272 -6.34 2.86 26.57
N ARG A 273 -7.42 2.46 25.93
CA ARG A 273 -8.18 1.25 26.27
C ARG A 273 -7.96 0.09 25.28
N TRP A 274 -7.10 0.24 24.27
CA TRP A 274 -6.80 -0.81 23.30
C TRP A 274 -5.57 -1.61 23.73
N PRO A 275 -5.59 -2.96 23.78
CA PRO A 275 -4.45 -3.78 24.21
C PRO A 275 -3.18 -3.50 23.38
N HIS A 276 -2.04 -3.36 24.05
CA HIS A 276 -0.77 -3.03 23.41
C HIS A 276 -0.23 -4.14 22.51
N ASP A 277 -0.52 -5.37 22.86
CA ASP A 277 0.03 -6.58 22.26
C ASP A 277 -0.95 -7.26 21.28
N LEU A 278 -2.06 -6.59 20.93
CA LEU A 278 -3.02 -7.13 19.97
C LEU A 278 -2.61 -6.78 18.55
N SER A 279 -2.54 -7.80 17.71
CA SER A 279 -2.33 -7.68 16.27
C SER A 279 -3.51 -6.97 15.59
N PRO A 280 -3.34 -6.43 14.37
CA PRO A 280 -4.44 -5.80 13.64
C PRO A 280 -5.68 -6.69 13.55
N VAL A 281 -6.86 -6.09 13.60
CA VAL A 281 -8.14 -6.78 13.47
C VAL A 281 -8.91 -6.26 12.28
N VAL A 282 -9.23 -7.14 11.34
CA VAL A 282 -10.13 -6.86 10.22
C VAL A 282 -11.55 -7.24 10.63
N PHE A 283 -12.47 -6.28 10.58
CA PHE A 283 -13.90 -6.52 10.72
C PHE A 283 -14.48 -6.69 9.31
N GLU A 284 -14.61 -7.95 8.89
CA GLU A 284 -14.86 -8.30 7.47
C GLU A 284 -16.16 -7.70 6.94
N GLU A 285 -17.26 -7.83 7.67
CA GLU A 285 -18.56 -7.32 7.25
C GLU A 285 -18.63 -5.79 7.20
N HIS A 286 -17.73 -5.11 7.93
CA HIS A 286 -17.60 -3.66 7.93
C HIS A 286 -16.54 -3.17 6.93
N ALA A 287 -15.81 -4.11 6.30
CA ALA A 287 -14.71 -3.84 5.39
C ALA A 287 -13.71 -2.81 5.97
N MET A 288 -13.35 -2.97 7.22
CA MET A 288 -12.41 -2.10 7.91
C MET A 288 -11.34 -2.88 8.66
N ILE A 289 -10.15 -2.31 8.73
CA ILE A 289 -9.05 -2.80 9.54
C ILE A 289 -8.80 -1.81 10.70
N VAL A 290 -8.61 -2.35 11.89
CA VAL A 290 -8.27 -1.60 13.09
C VAL A 290 -6.86 -1.98 13.52
N THR A 291 -5.99 -0.98 13.60
CA THR A 291 -4.58 -1.15 13.94
C THR A 291 -4.21 -0.23 15.08
N ARG A 292 -3.57 -0.78 16.12
CA ARG A 292 -2.96 0.00 17.19
C ARG A 292 -1.54 0.39 16.81
N TYR A 293 -1.25 1.67 16.90
CA TYR A 293 0.10 2.24 16.92
C TYR A 293 0.51 2.61 18.35
N ALA A 294 1.67 3.20 18.54
CA ALA A 294 2.20 3.52 19.86
C ALA A 294 1.19 4.29 20.75
N ASP A 295 0.63 5.38 20.22
CA ASP A 295 -0.21 6.33 20.98
C ASP A 295 -1.67 6.39 20.49
N ARG A 296 -2.02 5.68 19.40
CA ARG A 296 -3.32 5.83 18.73
C ARG A 296 -3.82 4.52 18.15
N VAL A 297 -5.12 4.42 17.98
CA VAL A 297 -5.79 3.39 17.17
C VAL A 297 -6.24 4.01 15.87
N GLN A 298 -5.91 3.39 14.76
CA GLN A 298 -6.37 3.76 13.43
C GLN A 298 -7.44 2.79 12.96
N ILE A 299 -8.56 3.32 12.51
CA ILE A 299 -9.66 2.61 11.88
C ILE A 299 -9.68 3.02 10.42
N ALA A 300 -9.31 2.11 9.52
CA ALA A 300 -9.20 2.36 8.09
C ALA A 300 -10.19 1.50 7.31
N GLY A 301 -10.86 2.13 6.34
CA GLY A 301 -11.82 1.45 5.48
C GLY A 301 -12.11 2.29 4.25
N PHE A 302 -13.02 1.78 3.43
CA PHE A 302 -13.53 2.40 2.20
C PHE A 302 -12.50 2.61 1.11
N VAL A 303 -13.00 2.49 -0.09
CA VAL A 303 -12.30 2.74 -1.35
C VAL A 303 -13.18 3.63 -2.21
N GLU A 304 -12.63 4.76 -2.65
CA GLU A 304 -13.30 5.64 -3.60
C GLU A 304 -12.40 5.82 -4.81
N LEU A 305 -12.87 5.46 -5.99
CA LEU A 305 -12.12 5.67 -7.23
C LEU A 305 -12.42 7.05 -7.79
N GLY A 306 -11.37 7.85 -8.04
CA GLY A 306 -11.57 9.20 -8.54
C GLY A 306 -10.29 9.99 -8.73
N ARG A 307 -10.43 11.30 -8.72
CA ARG A 307 -9.32 12.26 -8.82
C ARG A 307 -8.65 12.42 -7.45
N ALA A 308 -7.33 12.51 -7.44
CA ALA A 308 -6.57 12.70 -6.20
C ALA A 308 -6.87 14.04 -5.51
N ASP A 309 -7.13 15.08 -6.29
CA ASP A 309 -7.38 16.45 -5.86
C ASP A 309 -8.87 16.78 -5.55
N ALA A 310 -9.77 15.80 -5.74
CA ALA A 310 -11.18 16.01 -5.40
C ALA A 310 -11.37 16.16 -3.88
N PRO A 311 -12.30 16.98 -3.41
CA PRO A 311 -12.63 17.11 -1.99
C PRO A 311 -12.97 15.72 -1.38
N PRO A 312 -12.55 15.45 -0.13
CA PRO A 312 -12.93 14.22 0.54
C PRO A 312 -14.43 14.19 0.87
N ASP A 313 -15.02 12.99 0.85
CA ASP A 313 -16.42 12.81 1.22
C ASP A 313 -16.56 12.53 2.73
N PRO A 314 -17.11 13.48 3.52
CA PRO A 314 -17.21 13.36 4.96
C PRO A 314 -18.12 12.20 5.44
N ARG A 315 -19.02 11.70 4.59
CA ARG A 315 -19.90 10.58 4.92
C ARG A 315 -19.12 9.30 5.24
N LYS A 316 -17.93 9.13 4.64
CA LYS A 316 -17.07 7.97 4.88
C LYS A 316 -16.49 7.97 6.29
N TRP A 317 -16.01 9.11 6.76
CA TRP A 317 -15.56 9.25 8.14
C TRP A 317 -16.72 9.07 9.14
N ALA A 318 -17.86 9.69 8.86
CA ALA A 318 -19.05 9.53 9.70
C ALA A 318 -19.49 8.06 9.81
N ARG A 319 -19.32 7.27 8.72
CA ARG A 319 -19.60 5.82 8.73
C ARG A 319 -18.56 5.05 9.55
N LEU A 320 -17.26 5.37 9.46
CA LEU A 320 -16.25 4.76 10.33
C LEU A 320 -16.53 5.07 11.82
N GLU A 321 -16.87 6.30 12.15
CA GLU A 321 -17.25 6.69 13.52
C GLU A 321 -18.50 5.97 14.00
N ARG A 322 -19.45 5.67 13.10
CA ARG A 322 -20.62 4.83 13.41
C ARG A 322 -20.20 3.39 13.66
N HIS A 323 -19.34 2.79 12.82
CA HIS A 323 -18.85 1.43 13.01
C HIS A 323 -18.13 1.28 14.38
N VAL A 324 -17.39 2.30 14.83
CA VAL A 324 -16.78 2.29 16.17
C VAL A 324 -17.85 2.15 17.26
N ARG A 325 -18.97 2.86 17.14
CA ARG A 325 -20.08 2.78 18.10
C ARG A 325 -20.85 1.48 17.99
N ASP A 326 -21.20 1.06 16.77
CA ASP A 326 -22.02 -0.14 16.52
C ASP A 326 -21.30 -1.42 16.96
N LEU A 327 -19.97 -1.44 16.91
CA LEU A 327 -19.12 -2.54 17.37
C LEU A 327 -18.65 -2.40 18.82
N ASP A 328 -19.07 -1.33 19.51
CA ASP A 328 -18.64 -0.99 20.88
C ASP A 328 -17.11 -1.02 21.07
N LEU A 329 -16.36 -0.50 20.05
CA LEU A 329 -14.91 -0.52 20.12
C LEU A 329 -14.37 0.44 21.18
N PRO A 330 -13.38 0.06 22.01
CA PRO A 330 -12.84 0.87 23.09
C PRO A 330 -11.89 1.96 22.56
N VAL A 331 -12.36 2.76 21.58
CA VAL A 331 -11.61 3.86 20.97
C VAL A 331 -12.38 5.15 21.17
N ALA A 332 -11.78 6.10 21.88
CA ALA A 332 -12.39 7.38 22.15
C ALA A 332 -11.95 8.47 21.15
N GLY A 333 -12.88 9.40 20.86
CA GLY A 333 -12.55 10.65 20.15
C GLY A 333 -11.93 11.70 21.09
N PRO A 334 -11.61 12.88 20.55
CA PRO A 334 -11.97 13.32 19.21
C PRO A 334 -11.19 12.59 18.12
N PHE A 335 -11.87 12.22 17.02
CA PHE A 335 -11.22 11.51 15.92
C PHE A 335 -10.49 12.47 14.97
N ARG A 336 -9.23 12.17 14.68
CA ARG A 336 -8.49 12.77 13.57
C ARG A 336 -8.87 12.07 12.28
N ARG A 337 -9.33 12.82 11.27
CA ARG A 337 -9.77 12.33 9.97
C ARG A 337 -8.66 12.49 8.94
N TRP A 338 -8.49 11.48 8.09
CA TRP A 338 -7.50 11.51 7.01
C TRP A 338 -8.02 10.79 5.76
N MET A 339 -7.58 11.26 4.61
CA MET A 339 -7.82 10.63 3.32
C MET A 339 -6.53 10.66 2.51
N GLY A 340 -6.16 9.54 1.89
CA GLY A 340 -5.02 9.45 1.00
C GLY A 340 -5.33 8.73 -0.30
N ALA A 341 -4.57 9.10 -1.35
CA ALA A 341 -4.71 8.56 -2.69
C ALA A 341 -3.69 7.44 -2.92
N ARG A 342 -4.13 6.19 -2.91
CA ARG A 342 -3.31 5.04 -3.33
C ARG A 342 -3.17 5.06 -4.84
N PRO A 343 -1.94 4.95 -5.38
CA PRO A 343 -1.72 4.88 -6.83
C PRO A 343 -2.08 3.48 -7.34
N THR A 344 -3.20 3.33 -8.03
CA THR A 344 -3.70 2.01 -8.45
C THR A 344 -3.72 1.86 -9.96
N LEU A 345 -3.16 0.76 -10.45
CA LEU A 345 -3.18 0.34 -11.84
C LEU A 345 -4.32 -0.67 -12.08
N PRO A 346 -4.87 -0.78 -13.30
CA PRO A 346 -6.07 -1.58 -13.55
C PRO A 346 -5.93 -3.08 -13.26
N ASP A 347 -4.72 -3.62 -13.36
CA ASP A 347 -4.42 -5.03 -13.07
C ASP A 347 -4.01 -5.29 -11.62
N TYR A 348 -3.96 -4.25 -10.79
CA TYR A 348 -3.52 -4.31 -9.40
C TYR A 348 -2.09 -4.85 -9.21
N LEU A 349 -1.23 -4.74 -10.23
CA LEU A 349 0.20 -5.00 -10.12
C LEU A 349 0.96 -3.67 -10.09
N PRO A 350 2.07 -3.57 -9.35
CA PRO A 350 2.93 -2.39 -9.43
C PRO A 350 3.59 -2.26 -10.80
N ALA A 351 4.03 -1.06 -11.14
CA ALA A 351 4.94 -0.82 -12.26
C ALA A 351 6.36 -0.63 -11.72
N ILE A 352 7.26 -1.51 -12.11
CA ILE A 352 8.68 -1.51 -11.71
C ILE A 352 9.52 -1.86 -12.92
N GLY A 353 10.43 -0.98 -13.32
CA GLY A 353 11.28 -1.23 -14.52
C GLY A 353 12.00 -0.01 -15.05
N GLY A 354 12.62 -0.18 -16.21
CA GLY A 354 13.21 0.89 -17.03
C GLY A 354 12.25 1.33 -18.14
N SER A 355 12.33 2.60 -18.53
CA SER A 355 11.53 3.15 -19.61
C SER A 355 12.06 2.69 -20.97
N THR A 356 11.16 2.34 -21.89
CA THR A 356 11.51 2.10 -23.30
C THR A 356 11.59 3.40 -24.12
N ARG A 357 11.31 4.56 -23.50
CA ARG A 357 11.24 5.86 -24.16
C ARG A 357 12.37 6.81 -23.78
N ALA A 358 13.17 6.47 -22.77
CA ALA A 358 14.34 7.20 -22.32
C ALA A 358 15.26 6.28 -21.53
N ASP A 359 16.51 6.14 -21.95
CA ASP A 359 17.46 5.15 -21.42
C ASP A 359 17.86 5.41 -19.96
N ASN A 360 17.71 6.66 -19.51
CA ASN A 360 18.05 7.06 -18.14
C ASN A 360 16.85 7.17 -17.21
N LEU A 361 15.65 6.74 -17.64
CA LEU A 361 14.43 6.82 -16.85
C LEU A 361 13.99 5.44 -16.36
N PHE A 362 13.76 5.34 -15.05
CA PHE A 362 13.28 4.17 -14.34
C PHE A 362 12.03 4.52 -13.51
N TYR A 363 11.29 3.51 -13.08
CA TYR A 363 10.06 3.76 -12.34
C TYR A 363 9.75 2.65 -11.34
N ALA A 364 9.09 3.05 -10.23
CA ALA A 364 8.58 2.18 -9.18
C ALA A 364 7.33 2.82 -8.55
N PHE A 365 6.13 2.52 -9.07
CA PHE A 365 4.88 3.09 -8.58
C PHE A 365 3.69 2.14 -8.81
N GLY A 366 2.49 2.57 -8.42
CA GLY A 366 1.27 1.78 -8.68
C GLY A 366 1.05 0.62 -7.72
N HIS A 367 1.66 0.64 -6.54
CA HIS A 367 1.59 -0.43 -5.54
C HIS A 367 0.26 -0.52 -4.81
N GLN A 368 -0.74 0.31 -5.16
CA GLN A 368 -2.09 0.35 -4.59
C GLN A 368 -2.05 0.26 -3.04
N HIS A 369 -2.78 -0.66 -2.39
CA HIS A 369 -2.75 -0.84 -0.94
C HIS A 369 -1.52 -1.62 -0.43
N LEU A 370 -0.76 -2.27 -1.32
CA LEU A 370 0.46 -3.03 -0.99
C LEU A 370 1.74 -2.17 -0.97
N GLY A 371 1.61 -0.85 -1.10
CA GLY A 371 2.78 0.03 -1.17
C GLY A 371 3.69 -0.01 0.04
N LEU A 372 3.16 -0.16 1.26
CA LEU A 372 3.96 -0.37 2.46
C LEU A 372 4.59 -1.77 2.45
N THR A 373 3.80 -2.80 2.19
CA THR A 373 4.23 -4.21 2.15
C THR A 373 5.40 -4.43 1.21
N LEU A 374 5.32 -3.87 -0.01
CA LEU A 374 6.29 -4.11 -1.07
C LEU A 374 7.42 -3.07 -1.14
N ALA A 375 7.38 -1.99 -0.34
CA ALA A 375 8.37 -0.91 -0.45
C ALA A 375 9.84 -1.39 -0.31
N PRO A 376 10.21 -2.21 0.69
CA PRO A 376 11.60 -2.64 0.84
C PRO A 376 12.08 -3.47 -0.35
N ILE A 377 11.33 -4.50 -0.74
CA ILE A 377 11.73 -5.35 -1.88
C ILE A 377 11.76 -4.56 -3.19
N THR A 378 10.85 -3.60 -3.38
CA THR A 378 10.88 -2.71 -4.57
C THR A 378 12.15 -1.90 -4.60
N GLY A 379 12.60 -1.37 -3.45
CA GLY A 379 13.86 -0.64 -3.38
C GLY A 379 15.07 -1.50 -3.77
N GLU A 380 15.11 -2.74 -3.29
CA GLU A 380 16.16 -3.71 -3.64
C GLU A 380 16.15 -4.03 -5.14
N LEU A 381 14.98 -4.34 -5.72
CA LEU A 381 14.83 -4.66 -7.14
C LEU A 381 15.22 -3.49 -8.07
N VAL A 382 14.86 -2.26 -7.72
CA VAL A 382 15.26 -1.07 -8.48
C VAL A 382 16.77 -0.84 -8.36
N ALA A 383 17.34 -1.08 -7.19
CA ALA A 383 18.77 -0.95 -7.00
C ALA A 383 19.54 -2.04 -7.77
N ASP A 384 19.05 -3.29 -7.84
CA ASP A 384 19.60 -4.34 -8.71
C ASP A 384 19.60 -3.92 -10.17
N LEU A 385 18.44 -3.46 -10.65
CA LEU A 385 18.26 -3.03 -12.04
C LEU A 385 19.23 -1.90 -12.43
N LEU A 386 19.42 -0.91 -11.55
CA LEU A 386 20.29 0.24 -11.79
C LEU A 386 21.78 -0.10 -11.68
N SER A 387 22.14 -1.08 -10.85
CA SER A 387 23.54 -1.58 -10.73
C SER A 387 23.92 -2.58 -11.82
N GLY A 388 23.02 -2.93 -12.74
CA GLY A 388 23.24 -3.96 -13.75
C GLY A 388 23.27 -5.39 -13.19
N THR A 389 22.86 -5.58 -11.96
CA THR A 389 22.66 -6.90 -11.34
C THR A 389 21.30 -7.45 -11.78
N ALA A 390 21.24 -8.72 -12.12
CA ALA A 390 19.96 -9.35 -12.45
C ALA A 390 19.04 -9.31 -11.22
N PRO A 391 17.86 -8.66 -11.29
CA PRO A 391 16.92 -8.67 -10.18
C PRO A 391 16.49 -10.09 -9.80
N ALA A 392 16.31 -10.34 -8.51
CA ALA A 392 15.89 -11.64 -7.99
C ALA A 392 14.49 -12.08 -8.50
N ILE A 393 13.73 -11.16 -9.05
CA ILE A 393 12.37 -11.37 -9.59
C ILE A 393 12.33 -10.85 -11.03
N ASN A 394 11.67 -11.61 -11.92
CA ASN A 394 11.43 -11.16 -13.29
C ASN A 394 10.53 -9.93 -13.31
N LEU A 395 11.06 -8.78 -13.77
CA LEU A 395 10.34 -7.50 -13.84
C LEU A 395 9.54 -7.32 -15.13
N ALA A 396 9.67 -8.17 -16.13
CA ALA A 396 8.97 -8.02 -17.41
C ALA A 396 7.43 -7.92 -17.27
N PRO A 397 6.76 -8.70 -16.39
CA PRO A 397 5.33 -8.53 -16.15
C PRO A 397 4.95 -7.22 -15.45
N LEU A 398 5.92 -6.51 -14.87
CA LEU A 398 5.74 -5.24 -14.16
C LEU A 398 6.08 -4.03 -15.04
N ALA A 399 6.48 -4.23 -16.29
CA ALA A 399 6.78 -3.16 -17.22
C ALA A 399 5.53 -2.30 -17.46
N VAL A 400 5.72 -0.96 -17.55
CA VAL A 400 4.62 -0.01 -17.76
C VAL A 400 3.99 -0.15 -19.16
N GLU A 401 4.70 -0.72 -20.08
CA GLU A 401 4.30 -1.00 -21.47
C GLU A 401 3.21 -2.08 -21.60
N ARG A 402 2.86 -2.78 -20.50
CA ARG A 402 1.77 -3.77 -20.49
C ARG A 402 0.36 -3.17 -20.63
N PHE A 403 0.27 -1.82 -20.69
CA PHE A 403 -0.99 -1.08 -20.84
C PHE A 403 -1.20 -0.46 -22.22
#